data_f288a71f072cad1dd3492a5546948239
#
_entry.id   f288a71f072cad1dd3492a5546948239
#
_cell.length_a   1.000
_cell.length_b   1.000
_cell.length_c   1.000
_cell.angle_alpha   90.00
_cell.angle_beta   90.00
_cell.angle_gamma   90.00
#
_symmetry.space_group_name_H-M   'P 1'
#
loop_
_entity.id
_entity.type
_entity.pdbx_description
1 polymer ?
#
loop_
_entity_poly.entity_id
_entity_poly.type
_entity_poly.pdbx_seq_one_letter_code
_entity_poly.pdbx_strand_id
1 'polypeptide(L)'
;MPRISEARILIVATDGFEEWELFGPKEILEKRGAEVVLASLKLEPIQATVHDDPGKTIRPDLTIEQVNPDDFDALILPGGVRNPDTLRLHSNVIELITDFADQDKPVAAICHGPWLLVEADLLRGKKATSWASIRTDLRNAGADVVDEAVVVDSNVITSRKPEDVEPFTNAVIDLVENAPEVTEIDHPREVPA
;
A
#
# COMPACT_ATOMS: atom_id res chain seq x y z
N MET A 1 0.35 2.49 20.82
CA MET A 1 0.46 2.97 19.43
C MET A 1 1.89 2.74 18.99
N PRO A 2 2.14 1.98 17.94
CA PRO A 2 3.50 1.85 17.45
C PRO A 2 3.99 3.23 16.99
N ARG A 3 5.17 3.63 17.44
CA ARG A 3 5.83 4.77 16.83
C ARG A 3 6.29 4.34 15.46
N ILE A 4 6.30 5.24 14.49
CA ILE A 4 6.79 4.89 13.14
C ILE A 4 8.19 4.26 13.18
N SER A 5 9.03 4.62 14.14
CA SER A 5 10.36 4.02 14.36
C SER A 5 10.34 2.57 14.86
N GLU A 6 9.19 2.03 15.19
CA GLU A 6 8.98 0.65 15.63
C GLU A 6 8.13 -0.12 14.62
N ALA A 7 7.62 0.59 13.60
CA ALA A 7 6.71 0.03 12.61
C ALA A 7 7.46 -0.73 11.50
N ARG A 8 6.78 -1.73 10.97
CA ARG A 8 7.21 -2.54 9.84
C ARG A 8 6.26 -2.34 8.67
N ILE A 9 6.73 -1.76 7.58
CA ILE A 9 5.92 -1.35 6.44
C ILE A 9 6.22 -2.24 5.24
N LEU A 10 5.17 -2.81 4.66
CA LEU A 10 5.27 -3.60 3.44
C LEU A 10 5.06 -2.71 2.22
N ILE A 11 5.94 -2.84 1.22
CA ILE A 11 5.72 -2.34 -0.14
C ILE A 11 5.54 -3.55 -1.05
N VAL A 12 4.51 -3.56 -1.88
CA VAL A 12 4.30 -4.59 -2.90
C VAL A 12 4.45 -3.98 -4.28
N ALA A 13 5.40 -4.49 -5.07
CA ALA A 13 5.64 -4.03 -6.43
C ALA A 13 6.22 -5.14 -7.32
N THR A 14 6.09 -4.97 -8.63
CA THR A 14 6.73 -5.78 -9.66
C THR A 14 7.31 -4.89 -10.75
N ASP A 15 7.84 -5.45 -11.83
CA ASP A 15 8.42 -4.70 -12.95
C ASP A 15 7.47 -3.60 -13.46
N GLY A 16 8.02 -2.44 -13.79
CA GLY A 16 7.28 -1.31 -14.33
C GLY A 16 6.61 -0.43 -13.27
N PHE A 17 7.06 -0.50 -12.01
CA PHE A 17 6.67 0.47 -10.99
C PHE A 17 7.31 1.85 -11.27
N GLU A 18 6.62 2.93 -10.93
CA GLU A 18 7.19 4.29 -11.01
C GLU A 18 8.27 4.47 -9.94
N GLU A 19 9.47 4.85 -10.34
CA GLU A 19 10.68 4.85 -9.50
C GLU A 19 10.48 5.59 -8.18
N TRP A 20 10.03 6.84 -8.24
CA TRP A 20 9.90 7.68 -7.04
C TRP A 20 8.75 7.25 -6.12
N GLU A 21 7.75 6.57 -6.65
CA GLU A 21 6.61 6.09 -5.85
C GLU A 21 6.93 4.86 -4.98
N LEU A 22 8.06 4.20 -5.23
CA LEU A 22 8.63 3.19 -4.35
C LEU A 22 9.77 3.73 -3.52
N PHE A 23 10.79 4.33 -4.16
CA PHE A 23 12.00 4.77 -3.45
C PHE A 23 11.72 5.95 -2.52
N GLY A 24 10.83 6.87 -2.89
CA GLY A 24 10.49 8.03 -2.06
C GLY A 24 9.87 7.64 -0.73
N PRO A 25 8.76 6.89 -0.68
CA PRO A 25 8.20 6.38 0.57
C PRO A 25 9.20 5.56 1.38
N LYS A 26 9.95 4.66 0.72
CA LYS A 26 10.97 3.85 1.38
C LYS A 26 12.01 4.72 2.09
N GLU A 27 12.58 5.70 1.41
CA GLU A 27 13.58 6.60 2.00
C GLU A 27 13.01 7.44 3.16
N ILE A 28 11.79 7.96 3.01
CA ILE A 28 11.15 8.79 4.04
C ILE A 28 10.89 7.96 5.30
N LEU A 29 10.33 6.75 5.15
CA LEU A 29 10.01 5.85 6.24
C LEU A 29 11.25 5.36 6.96
N GLU A 30 12.28 4.92 6.23
CA GLU A 30 13.56 4.48 6.80
C GLU A 30 14.28 5.61 7.56
N LYS A 31 14.24 6.85 7.07
CA LYS A 31 14.75 8.03 7.78
C LYS A 31 14.00 8.31 9.09
N ARG A 32 12.76 7.88 9.20
CA ARG A 32 11.93 7.96 10.43
C ARG A 32 12.13 6.75 11.34
N GLY A 33 12.93 5.76 10.91
CA GLY A 33 13.29 4.58 11.70
C GLY A 33 12.44 3.35 11.45
N ALA A 34 11.45 3.41 10.53
CA ALA A 34 10.65 2.24 10.16
C ALA A 34 11.49 1.17 9.45
N GLU A 35 11.15 -0.09 9.65
CA GLU A 35 11.60 -1.18 8.79
C GLU A 35 10.71 -1.22 7.54
N VAL A 36 11.32 -1.13 6.35
CA VAL A 36 10.58 -1.21 5.09
C VAL A 36 10.99 -2.46 4.33
N VAL A 37 10.03 -3.33 4.07
CA VAL A 37 10.20 -4.61 3.37
C VAL A 37 9.52 -4.53 2.01
N LEU A 38 10.22 -4.96 0.96
CA LEU A 38 9.69 -5.06 -0.40
C LEU A 38 9.34 -6.51 -0.72
N ALA A 39 8.08 -6.76 -1.06
CA ALA A 39 7.64 -8.04 -1.62
C ALA A 39 7.28 -7.93 -3.09
N SER A 40 7.51 -8.99 -3.84
CA SER A 40 7.22 -9.07 -5.26
C SER A 40 6.78 -10.49 -5.68
N LEU A 41 6.42 -10.64 -6.95
CA LEU A 41 6.09 -11.96 -7.55
C LEU A 41 7.30 -12.89 -7.65
N LYS A 42 8.52 -12.35 -7.53
CA LYS A 42 9.79 -13.07 -7.68
C LYS A 42 10.87 -12.39 -6.82
N LEU A 43 11.97 -13.10 -6.54
CA LEU A 43 13.12 -12.55 -5.81
C LEU A 43 14.22 -11.95 -6.72
N GLU A 44 14.11 -12.12 -8.04
CA GLU A 44 14.98 -11.44 -8.97
C GLU A 44 14.73 -9.93 -8.94
N PRO A 45 15.76 -9.11 -9.27
CA PRO A 45 15.58 -7.66 -9.33
C PRO A 45 14.40 -7.27 -10.23
N ILE A 46 13.59 -6.34 -9.75
CA ILE A 46 12.50 -5.72 -10.50
C ILE A 46 12.93 -4.36 -11.04
N GLN A 47 12.42 -4.00 -12.21
CA GLN A 47 12.80 -2.81 -12.97
C GLN A 47 11.78 -1.70 -12.76
N ALA A 48 12.26 -0.56 -12.28
CA ALA A 48 11.47 0.66 -12.24
C ALA A 48 11.28 1.29 -13.62
N THR A 49 10.32 2.19 -13.73
CA THR A 49 10.20 3.16 -14.81
C THR A 49 10.29 4.59 -14.26
N VAL A 50 10.82 5.49 -15.06
CA VAL A 50 10.70 6.94 -14.86
C VAL A 50 9.84 7.44 -16.01
N HIS A 51 8.55 7.61 -15.77
CA HIS A 51 7.53 7.70 -16.80
C HIS A 51 7.57 6.44 -17.70
N ASP A 52 8.06 6.53 -18.93
CA ASP A 52 8.15 5.42 -19.88
C ASP A 52 9.59 4.87 -20.04
N ASP A 53 10.58 5.57 -19.49
CA ASP A 53 11.99 5.18 -19.59
C ASP A 53 12.38 4.21 -18.46
N PRO A 54 13.35 3.28 -18.70
CA PRO A 54 13.87 2.41 -17.65
C PRO A 54 14.53 3.19 -16.51
N GLY A 55 14.09 2.95 -15.28
CA GLY A 55 14.67 3.50 -14.07
C GLY A 55 15.65 2.54 -13.39
N LYS A 56 15.82 2.68 -12.07
CA LYS A 56 16.66 1.80 -11.25
C LYS A 56 16.05 0.40 -11.12
N THR A 57 16.88 -0.56 -10.75
CA THR A 57 16.44 -1.88 -10.29
C THR A 57 16.52 -1.98 -8.78
N ILE A 58 15.66 -2.81 -8.20
CA ILE A 58 15.71 -3.18 -6.79
C ILE A 58 15.42 -4.66 -6.64
N ARG A 59 16.12 -5.31 -5.70
CA ARG A 59 15.85 -6.71 -5.34
C ARG A 59 14.80 -6.74 -4.25
N PRO A 60 13.70 -7.50 -4.44
CA PRO A 60 12.74 -7.75 -3.37
C PRO A 60 13.35 -8.57 -2.22
N ASP A 61 12.82 -8.35 -1.03
CA ASP A 61 13.21 -9.07 0.20
C ASP A 61 12.43 -10.38 0.32
N LEU A 62 11.16 -10.39 -0.10
CA LEU A 62 10.23 -11.52 -0.01
C LEU A 62 9.49 -11.74 -1.34
N THR A 63 9.01 -12.97 -1.53
CA THR A 63 7.90 -13.20 -2.47
C THR A 63 6.56 -12.96 -1.77
N ILE A 64 5.49 -12.76 -2.54
CA ILE A 64 4.13 -12.56 -1.99
C ILE A 64 3.72 -13.73 -1.09
N GLU A 65 4.05 -14.96 -1.46
CA GLU A 65 3.73 -16.17 -0.70
C GLU A 65 4.45 -16.28 0.66
N GLN A 66 5.55 -15.52 0.83
CA GLN A 66 6.32 -15.46 2.08
C GLN A 66 5.84 -14.39 3.04
N VAL A 67 4.92 -13.51 2.59
CA VAL A 67 4.39 -12.44 3.42
C VAL A 67 3.34 -12.99 4.39
N ASN A 68 3.51 -12.70 5.68
CA ASN A 68 2.46 -12.81 6.67
C ASN A 68 1.95 -11.39 7.00
N PRO A 69 0.68 -11.04 6.72
CA PRO A 69 0.14 -9.71 6.99
C PRO A 69 0.27 -9.27 8.45
N ASP A 70 0.25 -10.23 9.39
CA ASP A 70 0.34 -9.96 10.83
C ASP A 70 1.70 -9.36 11.25
N ASP A 71 2.73 -9.55 10.42
CA ASP A 71 4.08 -9.04 10.69
C ASP A 71 4.28 -7.57 10.29
N PHE A 72 3.25 -6.92 9.76
CA PHE A 72 3.35 -5.56 9.20
C PHE A 72 2.26 -4.63 9.74
N ASP A 73 2.57 -3.35 9.81
CA ASP A 73 1.68 -2.29 10.32
C ASP A 73 0.94 -1.53 9.21
N ALA A 74 1.47 -1.52 7.99
CA ALA A 74 0.83 -0.89 6.82
C ALA A 74 1.33 -1.49 5.51
N LEU A 75 0.54 -1.29 4.44
CA LEU A 75 0.81 -1.69 3.07
C LEU A 75 0.88 -0.49 2.15
N ILE A 76 1.92 -0.41 1.31
CA ILE A 76 2.08 0.61 0.26
C ILE A 76 2.10 -0.06 -1.11
N LEU A 77 1.33 0.50 -2.03
CA LEU A 77 1.15 0.04 -3.40
C LEU A 77 1.57 1.16 -4.38
N PRO A 78 2.82 1.15 -4.86
CA PRO A 78 3.29 2.07 -5.89
C PRO A 78 2.49 1.95 -7.19
N GLY A 79 2.57 2.99 -8.02
CA GLY A 79 1.98 3.01 -9.35
C GLY A 79 2.95 2.58 -10.44
N GLY A 80 3.08 3.40 -11.48
CA GLY A 80 3.47 2.95 -12.80
C GLY A 80 2.26 2.27 -13.47
N VAL A 81 2.26 2.12 -14.76
CA VAL A 81 1.12 1.47 -15.44
C VAL A 81 1.22 -0.05 -15.37
N ARG A 82 2.38 -0.59 -15.75
CA ARG A 82 2.59 -2.04 -15.86
C ARG A 82 2.54 -2.76 -14.50
N ASN A 83 3.07 -2.14 -13.45
CA ASN A 83 3.13 -2.74 -12.11
C ASN A 83 1.75 -3.15 -11.58
N PRO A 84 0.78 -2.24 -11.37
CA PRO A 84 -0.53 -2.63 -10.88
C PRO A 84 -1.35 -3.42 -11.91
N ASP A 85 -1.15 -3.20 -13.22
CA ASP A 85 -1.80 -3.99 -14.26
C ASP A 85 -1.39 -5.47 -14.21
N THR A 86 -0.12 -5.75 -13.91
CA THR A 86 0.37 -7.11 -13.71
C THR A 86 -0.13 -7.68 -12.38
N LEU A 87 0.06 -6.95 -11.27
CA LEU A 87 -0.26 -7.44 -9.92
C LEU A 87 -1.73 -7.79 -9.75
N ARG A 88 -2.64 -7.05 -10.38
CA ARG A 88 -4.10 -7.28 -10.25
C ARG A 88 -4.55 -8.65 -10.79
N LEU A 89 -3.74 -9.30 -11.62
CA LEU A 89 -4.03 -10.64 -12.16
C LEU A 89 -3.68 -11.78 -11.18
N HIS A 90 -3.04 -11.46 -10.07
CA HIS A 90 -2.59 -12.43 -9.07
C HIS A 90 -3.51 -12.42 -7.84
N SER A 91 -4.31 -13.48 -7.66
CA SER A 91 -5.27 -13.58 -6.55
C SER A 91 -4.62 -13.46 -5.19
N ASN A 92 -3.43 -14.02 -5.00
CA ASN A 92 -2.68 -13.93 -3.75
C ASN A 92 -2.24 -12.49 -3.40
N VAL A 93 -2.03 -11.63 -4.41
CA VAL A 93 -1.79 -10.19 -4.18
C VAL A 93 -3.08 -9.50 -3.71
N ILE A 94 -4.21 -9.80 -4.34
CA ILE A 94 -5.49 -9.21 -3.99
C ILE A 94 -5.96 -9.69 -2.61
N GLU A 95 -5.79 -10.97 -2.29
CA GLU A 95 -6.03 -11.55 -0.97
C GLU A 95 -5.19 -10.83 0.10
N LEU A 96 -3.88 -10.65 -0.14
CA LEU A 96 -2.99 -9.92 0.77
C LEU A 96 -3.48 -8.49 1.03
N ILE A 97 -3.89 -7.75 -0.01
CA ILE A 97 -4.44 -6.39 0.13
C ILE A 97 -5.71 -6.40 0.99
N THR A 98 -6.60 -7.36 0.75
CA THR A 98 -7.83 -7.53 1.51
C THR A 98 -7.55 -7.87 2.98
N ASP A 99 -6.57 -8.74 3.25
CA ASP A 99 -6.16 -9.09 4.62
C ASP A 99 -5.68 -7.88 5.42
N PHE A 100 -4.91 -6.97 4.80
CA PHE A 100 -4.53 -5.71 5.45
C PHE A 100 -5.74 -4.83 5.75
N ALA A 101 -6.66 -4.71 4.80
CA ALA A 101 -7.86 -3.89 4.95
C ALA A 101 -8.79 -4.44 6.04
N ASP A 102 -9.00 -5.76 6.10
CA ASP A 102 -9.85 -6.44 7.07
C ASP A 102 -9.27 -6.38 8.50
N GLN A 103 -7.95 -6.19 8.62
CA GLN A 103 -7.26 -5.95 9.89
C GLN A 103 -7.23 -4.47 10.29
N ASP A 104 -7.98 -3.60 9.60
CA ASP A 104 -7.98 -2.14 9.80
C ASP A 104 -6.59 -1.49 9.67
N LYS A 105 -5.64 -2.17 9.05
CA LYS A 105 -4.30 -1.63 8.77
C LYS A 105 -4.33 -0.66 7.59
N PRO A 106 -3.51 0.40 7.59
CA PRO A 106 -3.40 1.31 6.46
C PRO A 106 -3.04 0.60 5.16
N VAL A 107 -3.86 0.80 4.12
CA VAL A 107 -3.60 0.38 2.74
C VAL A 107 -3.49 1.63 1.89
N ALA A 108 -2.29 1.90 1.41
CA ALA A 108 -1.94 3.13 0.71
C ALA A 108 -1.56 2.87 -0.75
N ALA A 109 -2.23 3.54 -1.69
CA ALA A 109 -1.98 3.38 -3.13
C ALA A 109 -1.82 4.72 -3.84
N ILE A 110 -0.82 4.84 -4.70
CA ILE A 110 -0.51 6.08 -5.42
C ILE A 110 -0.56 5.88 -6.93
N CYS A 111 -0.92 6.92 -7.69
CA CYS A 111 -0.91 7.00 -9.15
C CYS A 111 -1.86 5.98 -9.79
N HIS A 112 -1.34 4.94 -10.44
CA HIS A 112 -2.10 3.81 -10.96
C HIS A 112 -2.29 2.68 -9.93
N GLY A 113 -1.59 2.74 -8.79
CA GLY A 113 -1.72 1.78 -7.69
C GLY A 113 -3.18 1.53 -7.24
N PRO A 114 -4.08 2.54 -7.21
CA PRO A 114 -5.48 2.35 -6.89
C PRO A 114 -6.26 1.36 -7.77
N TRP A 115 -5.77 0.93 -8.94
CA TRP A 115 -6.34 -0.20 -9.67
C TRP A 115 -6.38 -1.49 -8.82
N LEU A 116 -5.40 -1.66 -7.94
CA LEU A 116 -5.37 -2.80 -7.01
C LEU A 116 -6.49 -2.71 -5.97
N LEU A 117 -6.83 -1.49 -5.54
CA LEU A 117 -7.96 -1.25 -4.63
C LEU A 117 -9.31 -1.45 -5.35
N VAL A 118 -9.39 -1.15 -6.65
CA VAL A 118 -10.55 -1.49 -7.49
C VAL A 118 -10.74 -3.00 -7.54
N GLU A 119 -9.67 -3.76 -7.80
CA GLU A 119 -9.72 -5.23 -7.88
C GLU A 119 -10.09 -5.87 -6.55
N ALA A 120 -9.64 -5.32 -5.44
CA ALA A 120 -9.95 -5.77 -4.08
C ALA A 120 -11.32 -5.29 -3.56
N ASP A 121 -12.13 -4.57 -4.37
CA ASP A 121 -13.43 -3.95 -4.00
C ASP A 121 -13.36 -3.04 -2.76
N LEU A 122 -12.25 -2.37 -2.53
CA LEU A 122 -12.01 -1.53 -1.35
C LEU A 122 -12.46 -0.07 -1.51
N LEU A 123 -12.92 0.33 -2.69
CA LEU A 123 -13.25 1.73 -2.99
C LEU A 123 -14.73 2.05 -2.95
N ARG A 124 -15.61 1.07 -2.81
CA ARG A 124 -17.06 1.27 -2.79
C ARG A 124 -17.49 2.18 -1.64
N GLY A 125 -18.09 3.32 -1.99
CA GLY A 125 -18.58 4.32 -1.03
C GLY A 125 -17.47 5.13 -0.36
N LYS A 126 -16.20 4.95 -0.75
CA LYS A 126 -15.08 5.72 -0.21
C LYS A 126 -14.74 6.92 -1.07
N LYS A 127 -14.26 7.99 -0.43
CA LYS A 127 -13.59 9.08 -1.11
C LYS A 127 -12.19 8.64 -1.53
N ALA A 128 -11.81 8.89 -2.77
CA ALA A 128 -10.52 8.47 -3.29
C ALA A 128 -9.98 9.41 -4.38
N THR A 129 -8.68 9.31 -4.64
CA THR A 129 -8.00 9.96 -5.76
C THR A 129 -7.07 8.98 -6.47
N SER A 130 -6.56 9.36 -7.63
CA SER A 130 -5.60 8.58 -8.41
C SER A 130 -4.95 9.41 -9.50
N TRP A 131 -4.07 8.80 -10.27
CA TRP A 131 -3.69 9.35 -11.56
C TRP A 131 -4.91 9.63 -12.43
N ALA A 132 -4.87 10.73 -13.19
CA ALA A 132 -6.04 11.26 -13.88
C ALA A 132 -6.71 10.26 -14.83
N SER A 133 -5.91 9.44 -15.54
CA SER A 133 -6.42 8.51 -16.55
C SER A 133 -7.29 7.39 -16.01
N ILE A 134 -7.16 7.02 -14.73
CA ILE A 134 -7.91 5.91 -14.13
C ILE A 134 -9.05 6.36 -13.20
N ARG A 135 -9.32 7.66 -13.11
CA ARG A 135 -10.40 8.21 -12.25
C ARG A 135 -11.78 7.66 -12.61
N THR A 136 -12.01 7.39 -13.87
CA THR A 136 -13.28 6.76 -14.32
C THR A 136 -13.42 5.34 -13.80
N ASP A 137 -12.33 4.59 -13.76
CA ASP A 137 -12.31 3.22 -13.22
C ASP A 137 -12.66 3.22 -11.74
N LEU A 138 -12.12 4.16 -10.97
CA LEU A 138 -12.45 4.31 -9.55
C LEU A 138 -13.93 4.67 -9.34
N ARG A 139 -14.49 5.59 -10.16
CA ARG A 139 -15.93 5.91 -10.10
C ARG A 139 -16.80 4.69 -10.41
N ASN A 140 -16.42 3.91 -11.42
CA ASN A 140 -17.13 2.69 -11.78
C ASN A 140 -17.06 1.62 -10.69
N ALA A 141 -15.99 1.63 -9.89
CA ALA A 141 -15.84 0.81 -8.68
C ALA A 141 -16.63 1.36 -7.47
N GLY A 142 -17.32 2.49 -7.62
CA GLY A 142 -18.18 3.07 -6.58
C GLY A 142 -17.51 4.11 -5.69
N ALA A 143 -16.33 4.62 -6.05
CA ALA A 143 -15.66 5.68 -5.30
C ALA A 143 -16.25 7.07 -5.58
N ASP A 144 -16.24 7.93 -4.55
CA ASP A 144 -16.34 9.39 -4.69
C ASP A 144 -14.96 9.97 -5.02
N VAL A 145 -14.74 10.23 -6.31
CA VAL A 145 -13.40 10.61 -6.81
C VAL A 145 -13.19 12.12 -6.79
N VAL A 146 -12.14 12.55 -6.09
CA VAL A 146 -11.72 13.95 -5.99
C VAL A 146 -10.32 14.14 -6.56
N ASP A 147 -9.95 15.39 -6.91
CA ASP A 147 -8.61 15.75 -7.36
C ASP A 147 -7.83 16.43 -6.22
N GLU A 148 -7.43 15.64 -5.25
CA GLU A 148 -6.63 16.09 -4.12
C GLU A 148 -5.28 15.33 -4.09
N ALA A 149 -4.23 15.96 -3.55
CA ALA A 149 -2.90 15.34 -3.50
C ALA A 149 -2.91 14.03 -2.71
N VAL A 150 -3.67 13.99 -1.62
CA VAL A 150 -3.87 12.82 -0.77
C VAL A 150 -5.31 12.78 -0.30
N VAL A 151 -5.90 11.61 -0.30
CA VAL A 151 -7.21 11.33 0.31
C VAL A 151 -7.03 10.19 1.30
N VAL A 152 -7.52 10.39 2.51
CA VAL A 152 -7.61 9.37 3.55
C VAL A 152 -9.09 9.14 3.84
N ASP A 153 -9.54 7.91 3.68
CA ASP A 153 -10.89 7.47 4.04
C ASP A 153 -10.79 6.15 4.80
N SER A 154 -11.07 6.22 6.09
CA SER A 154 -10.85 5.10 7.02
C SER A 154 -9.37 4.66 7.01
N ASN A 155 -9.09 3.41 6.72
CA ASN A 155 -7.74 2.87 6.60
C ASN A 155 -7.18 2.90 5.16
N VAL A 156 -7.91 3.46 4.20
CA VAL A 156 -7.47 3.56 2.79
C VAL A 156 -6.90 4.95 2.52
N ILE A 157 -5.68 4.98 1.96
CA ILE A 157 -4.97 6.19 1.54
C ILE A 157 -4.78 6.13 0.03
N THR A 158 -5.16 7.20 -0.67
CA THR A 158 -4.91 7.31 -2.12
C THR A 158 -4.21 8.62 -2.46
N SER A 159 -3.39 8.61 -3.52
CA SER A 159 -2.65 9.76 -4.01
C SER A 159 -2.51 9.72 -5.53
N ARG A 160 -2.01 10.80 -6.15
CA ARG A 160 -2.14 10.98 -7.60
C ARG A 160 -0.91 10.65 -8.42
N LYS A 161 0.28 11.04 -7.93
CA LYS A 161 1.47 11.15 -8.80
C LYS A 161 2.76 11.29 -7.99
N PRO A 162 3.94 11.16 -8.61
CA PRO A 162 5.23 11.23 -7.91
C PRO A 162 5.46 12.50 -7.07
N GLU A 163 4.93 13.65 -7.51
CA GLU A 163 5.08 14.91 -6.78
C GLU A 163 4.29 14.93 -5.45
N ASP A 164 3.33 14.03 -5.29
CA ASP A 164 2.52 13.89 -4.08
C ASP A 164 3.09 12.86 -3.08
N VAL A 165 4.24 12.26 -3.34
CA VAL A 165 4.85 11.18 -2.52
C VAL A 165 5.09 11.62 -1.06
N GLU A 166 5.53 12.86 -0.83
CA GLU A 166 5.79 13.34 0.54
C GLU A 166 4.49 13.42 1.37
N PRO A 167 3.43 14.14 0.95
CA PRO A 167 2.16 14.14 1.69
C PRO A 167 1.51 12.75 1.75
N PHE A 168 1.64 11.92 0.73
CA PHE A 168 1.18 10.53 0.74
C PHE A 168 1.85 9.71 1.84
N THR A 169 3.17 9.77 1.92
CA THR A 169 3.93 9.02 2.94
C THR A 169 3.66 9.53 4.35
N ASN A 170 3.51 10.86 4.52
CA ASN A 170 3.13 11.43 5.81
C ASN A 170 1.76 10.94 6.27
N ALA A 171 0.79 10.79 5.36
CA ALA A 171 -0.52 10.21 5.70
C ALA A 171 -0.42 8.75 6.17
N VAL A 172 0.48 7.95 5.58
CA VAL A 172 0.77 6.59 6.07
C VAL A 172 1.32 6.64 7.50
N ILE A 173 2.30 7.51 7.77
CA ILE A 173 2.89 7.69 9.10
C ILE A 173 1.82 8.08 10.12
N ASP A 174 0.98 9.05 9.77
CA ASP A 174 -0.08 9.54 10.64
C ASP A 174 -1.09 8.44 11.00
N LEU A 175 -1.48 7.59 10.04
CA LEU A 175 -2.39 6.48 10.32
C LEU A 175 -1.73 5.38 11.16
N VAL A 176 -0.46 5.04 10.91
CA VAL A 176 0.28 4.05 11.70
C VAL A 176 0.41 4.53 13.16
N GLU A 177 0.76 5.80 13.38
CA GLU A 177 0.95 6.36 14.72
C GLU A 177 -0.36 6.58 15.48
N ASN A 178 -1.48 6.72 14.78
CA ASN A 178 -2.82 6.93 15.38
C ASN A 178 -3.70 5.67 15.33
N ALA A 179 -3.19 4.54 14.85
CA ALA A 179 -3.92 3.28 14.88
C ALA A 179 -4.33 2.94 16.34
N PRO A 180 -5.58 2.54 16.60
CA PRO A 180 -5.98 2.10 17.92
C PRO A 180 -5.13 0.89 18.33
N GLU A 181 -4.66 0.88 19.59
CA GLU A 181 -4.02 -0.31 20.14
C GLU A 181 -5.00 -1.48 20.07
N VAL A 182 -4.60 -2.57 19.45
CA VAL A 182 -5.33 -3.84 19.55
C VAL A 182 -5.15 -4.30 20.98
N THR A 183 -6.14 -4.01 21.84
CA THR A 183 -6.22 -4.60 23.17
C THR A 183 -6.41 -6.11 22.96
N GLU A 184 -5.43 -6.92 23.38
CA GLU A 184 -5.61 -8.35 23.49
C GLU A 184 -6.93 -8.61 24.18
N ILE A 185 -7.87 -9.23 23.48
CA ILE A 185 -9.13 -9.71 24.09
C ILE A 185 -8.70 -10.84 25.01
N ASP A 186 -8.67 -10.55 26.31
CA ASP A 186 -8.43 -11.55 27.37
C ASP A 186 -9.53 -12.62 27.26
N HIS A 187 -9.19 -13.72 26.60
CA HIS A 187 -10.07 -14.89 26.58
C HIS A 187 -10.21 -15.38 28.00
N PRO A 188 -11.41 -15.36 28.60
CA PRO A 188 -11.60 -15.90 29.93
C PRO A 188 -11.17 -17.36 29.91
N ARG A 189 -10.18 -17.71 30.75
CA ARG A 189 -9.77 -19.10 30.97
C ARG A 189 -10.98 -19.86 31.43
N GLU A 190 -11.43 -20.84 30.67
CA GLU A 190 -12.41 -21.81 31.13
C GLU A 190 -11.86 -22.48 32.39
N VAL A 191 -12.56 -22.30 33.49
CA VAL A 191 -12.28 -23.00 34.73
C VAL A 191 -12.84 -24.40 34.55
N PRO A 192 -12.02 -25.47 34.64
CA PRO A 192 -12.55 -26.83 34.59
C PRO A 192 -13.40 -27.10 35.83
N ALA A 193 -14.54 -27.76 35.62
CA ALA A 193 -15.47 -28.21 36.67
C ALA A 193 -14.90 -29.34 37.50
#